data_d2b0e515afbc861e8a3eb5b6668dfb2f
#
_entry.id   d2b0e515afbc861e8a3eb5b6668dfb2f
#
_cell.length_a   1.000
_cell.length_b   1.000
_cell.length_c   1.000
_cell.angle_alpha   90.00
_cell.angle_beta   90.00
_cell.angle_gamma   90.00
#
_symmetry.space_group_name_H-M   'P 1'
#
loop_
_entity.id
_entity.type
_entity.pdbx_description
1 polymer ?
#
loop_
_entity_poly.entity_id
_entity_poly.type
_entity_poly.pdbx_seq_one_letter_code
_entity_poly.pdbx_strand_id
1 'polypeptide(L)'
;MKRYQKMSRLYAPTLKEDPAEAELVSHKLLLRAGMIRKTAAGLYSYLPLAWRVISKVEDVIRDEMEGIGAQEMMAPIVTPAELWEQSHRLGAYGPELMRLKDRHERDFVLGPTHEETFTDLVRDELRSYKQLPVTLYQIQDKFRDERRPRFGLMRGREFIMKDAYSFSATQESLQECYDDEKAAYARIAERCGVKALPVVADSGQIGGDTSVEFMALADAGEAELVWCDCGFAADTEAATARIAVAEGEAGELERVHTPNAGTIADLSVLLGVEESATRKALALVDGEGRPTVVFVPGDHEMNDCKAENAFGEYHMMTDEELREAGLVKGFIGPVGLPEGIRVCADEALRDSEWWLVGANLANYHYRHAQMGRDFTIPEWVDVVSAKEGDLCPKCGKPMHHARGIEVSQVFQLGTKYSESMGATFADEDGVERPFLMGCYGIGVSRMVSAIVEQHNDENGICWPVCVAPYEVEVVPLNVGDDLVWPEAQRVTDELSAADLEVLLDDRSERPGVKFADADLIGLPWQVILGKRGVKEGKAEVKCRATGERFDVPMDELVSWLSERIVPERA
;
A
#
# COMPACT_ATOMS: atom_id res chain seq x y z
N MET A 1 27.31 -19.56 -22.24
CA MET A 1 27.53 -18.11 -22.25
C MET A 1 27.92 -17.71 -20.84
N LYS A 2 28.96 -16.89 -20.62
CA LYS A 2 29.32 -16.49 -19.25
C LYS A 2 28.21 -15.61 -18.65
N ARG A 3 27.60 -16.03 -17.52
CA ARG A 3 26.50 -15.32 -16.84
C ARG A 3 27.00 -14.49 -15.66
N TYR A 4 28.17 -13.86 -15.77
CA TYR A 4 28.65 -12.97 -14.72
C TYR A 4 28.98 -11.59 -15.26
N GLN A 5 28.87 -10.59 -14.38
CA GLN A 5 29.22 -9.19 -14.62
C GLN A 5 30.45 -8.80 -13.80
N LYS A 6 31.28 -7.92 -14.34
CA LYS A 6 32.40 -7.28 -13.64
C LYS A 6 31.97 -5.93 -13.09
N MET A 7 32.30 -5.66 -11.82
CA MET A 7 31.98 -4.40 -11.16
C MET A 7 32.60 -3.19 -11.88
N SER A 8 33.84 -3.34 -12.43
CA SER A 8 34.52 -2.28 -13.20
C SER A 8 33.79 -1.87 -14.49
N ARG A 9 32.86 -2.69 -14.98
CA ARG A 9 32.07 -2.47 -16.20
C ARG A 9 30.59 -2.21 -15.91
N LEU A 10 30.20 -2.29 -14.66
CA LEU A 10 28.83 -2.05 -14.23
C LEU A 10 28.65 -0.57 -13.94
N TYR A 11 27.60 0.03 -14.50
CA TYR A 11 27.23 1.39 -14.16
C TYR A 11 26.40 1.37 -12.85
N ALA A 12 27.11 1.36 -11.71
CA ALA A 12 26.55 1.37 -10.37
C ALA A 12 27.27 2.45 -9.53
N PRO A 13 26.96 3.74 -9.73
CA PRO A 13 27.62 4.85 -9.06
C PRO A 13 27.14 4.98 -7.61
N THR A 14 27.83 4.32 -6.68
CA THR A 14 27.53 4.39 -5.24
C THR A 14 27.82 5.76 -4.64
N LEU A 15 27.08 6.14 -3.60
CA LEU A 15 27.26 7.39 -2.85
C LEU A 15 27.56 7.07 -1.39
N LYS A 16 28.48 7.84 -0.78
CA LYS A 16 28.83 7.69 0.64
C LYS A 16 27.78 8.31 1.57
N GLU A 17 27.33 9.51 1.20
CA GLU A 17 26.43 10.32 2.01
C GLU A 17 24.99 10.13 1.57
N ASP A 18 24.06 10.30 2.50
CA ASP A 18 22.64 10.32 2.19
C ASP A 18 22.30 11.58 1.37
N PRO A 19 21.57 11.43 0.26
CA PRO A 19 21.07 12.58 -0.49
C PRO A 19 20.12 13.42 0.37
N ALA A 20 20.30 14.73 0.36
CA ALA A 20 19.54 15.66 1.22
C ALA A 20 18.01 15.63 0.97
N GLU A 21 17.58 15.23 -0.23
CA GLU A 21 16.16 15.11 -0.59
C GLU A 21 15.53 13.77 -0.21
N ALA A 22 16.32 12.80 0.26
CA ALA A 22 15.83 11.47 0.59
C ALA A 22 15.48 11.37 2.09
N GLU A 23 14.22 11.12 2.39
CA GLU A 23 13.73 10.99 3.76
C GLU A 23 13.66 9.52 4.21
N LEU A 24 12.99 8.66 3.41
CA LEU A 24 12.80 7.25 3.73
C LEU A 24 14.06 6.42 3.48
N VAL A 25 14.16 5.30 4.18
CA VAL A 25 15.29 4.36 4.10
C VAL A 25 15.43 3.80 2.67
N SER A 26 14.33 3.35 2.05
CA SER A 26 14.36 2.85 0.67
C SER A 26 14.87 3.90 -0.31
N HIS A 27 14.40 5.14 -0.20
CA HIS A 27 14.82 6.23 -1.09
C HIS A 27 16.33 6.52 -0.94
N LYS A 28 16.82 6.61 0.31
CA LYS A 28 18.25 6.80 0.61
C LYS A 28 19.10 5.67 0.03
N LEU A 29 18.76 4.43 0.34
CA LEU A 29 19.52 3.27 -0.06
C LEU A 29 19.51 3.04 -1.57
N LEU A 30 18.36 3.19 -2.24
CA LEU A 30 18.29 3.06 -3.71
C LEU A 30 19.14 4.12 -4.43
N LEU A 31 19.20 5.35 -3.94
CA LEU A 31 20.09 6.38 -4.48
C LEU A 31 21.55 6.07 -4.17
N ARG A 32 21.88 5.71 -2.93
CA ARG A 32 23.26 5.42 -2.50
C ARG A 32 23.85 4.19 -3.17
N ALA A 33 23.07 3.12 -3.29
CA ALA A 33 23.50 1.88 -3.95
C ALA A 33 23.63 1.99 -5.47
N GLY A 34 23.36 3.17 -6.06
CA GLY A 34 23.43 3.34 -7.50
C GLY A 34 22.33 2.59 -8.25
N MET A 35 21.15 2.44 -7.64
CA MET A 35 19.99 1.80 -8.24
C MET A 35 19.17 2.76 -9.08
N ILE A 36 18.93 3.97 -8.58
CA ILE A 36 18.14 5.00 -9.27
C ILE A 36 18.84 6.34 -9.33
N ARG A 37 18.41 7.20 -10.26
CA ARG A 37 18.79 8.62 -10.31
C ARG A 37 17.58 9.46 -10.66
N LYS A 38 17.42 10.57 -9.94
CA LYS A 38 16.35 11.53 -10.14
C LYS A 38 16.61 12.32 -11.42
N THR A 39 15.64 12.33 -12.33
CA THR A 39 15.63 13.16 -13.53
C THR A 39 14.89 14.47 -13.29
N ALA A 40 13.72 14.37 -12.63
CA ALA A 40 12.93 15.50 -12.15
C ALA A 40 12.14 15.07 -10.91
N ALA A 41 11.35 15.98 -10.32
CA ALA A 41 10.49 15.63 -9.19
C ALA A 41 9.52 14.50 -9.57
N GLY A 42 9.62 13.35 -8.88
CA GLY A 42 8.82 12.16 -9.15
C GLY A 42 9.16 11.38 -10.42
N LEU A 43 10.26 11.74 -11.11
CA LEU A 43 10.74 11.04 -12.31
C LEU A 43 12.14 10.48 -12.03
N TYR A 44 12.31 9.17 -12.18
CA TYR A 44 13.54 8.47 -11.88
C TYR A 44 14.00 7.60 -13.06
N SER A 45 15.30 7.61 -13.31
CA SER A 45 15.94 6.63 -14.19
C SER A 45 16.32 5.41 -13.35
N TYR A 46 15.91 4.24 -13.80
CA TYR A 46 16.32 2.95 -13.21
C TYR A 46 17.69 2.55 -13.80
N LEU A 47 18.70 2.43 -12.94
CA LEU A 47 20.04 2.04 -13.35
C LEU A 47 20.16 0.50 -13.44
N PRO A 48 21.24 -0.06 -14.01
CA PRO A 48 21.32 -1.48 -14.34
C PRO A 48 20.98 -2.44 -13.18
N LEU A 49 21.36 -2.12 -11.95
CA LEU A 49 21.03 -2.96 -10.79
C LEU A 49 19.53 -2.94 -10.49
N ALA A 50 18.91 -1.74 -10.46
CA ALA A 50 17.47 -1.63 -10.23
C ALA A 50 16.67 -2.29 -11.35
N TRP A 51 17.10 -2.13 -12.59
CA TRP A 51 16.41 -2.74 -13.75
C TRP A 51 16.41 -4.28 -13.66
N ARG A 52 17.49 -4.88 -13.16
CA ARG A 52 17.52 -6.33 -12.90
C ARG A 52 16.53 -6.76 -11.81
N VAL A 53 16.43 -5.98 -10.73
CA VAL A 53 15.44 -6.24 -9.65
C VAL A 53 14.03 -6.13 -10.20
N ILE A 54 13.72 -5.04 -10.93
CA ILE A 54 12.42 -4.83 -11.57
C ILE A 54 12.07 -5.99 -12.49
N SER A 55 12.99 -6.40 -13.37
CA SER A 55 12.75 -7.51 -14.30
C SER A 55 12.45 -8.83 -13.58
N LYS A 56 13.12 -9.11 -12.45
CA LYS A 56 12.82 -10.30 -11.64
C LYS A 56 11.45 -10.23 -10.96
N VAL A 57 11.07 -9.06 -10.45
CA VAL A 57 9.70 -8.85 -9.91
C VAL A 57 8.67 -9.04 -11.02
N GLU A 58 8.92 -8.50 -12.22
CA GLU A 58 8.05 -8.69 -13.38
C GLU A 58 7.94 -10.17 -13.79
N ASP A 59 9.05 -10.93 -13.74
CA ASP A 59 9.05 -12.36 -14.07
C ASP A 59 8.24 -13.18 -13.06
N VAL A 60 8.31 -12.86 -11.77
CA VAL A 60 7.44 -13.46 -10.73
C VAL A 60 5.98 -13.13 -11.01
N ILE A 61 5.68 -11.89 -11.39
CA ILE A 61 4.31 -11.48 -11.73
C ILE A 61 3.80 -12.24 -12.94
N ARG A 62 4.58 -12.36 -14.03
CA ARG A 62 4.21 -13.12 -15.23
C ARG A 62 3.88 -14.57 -14.92
N ASP A 63 4.74 -15.22 -14.14
CA ASP A 63 4.57 -16.63 -13.77
C ASP A 63 3.25 -16.85 -13.01
N GLU A 64 2.92 -16.00 -12.06
CA GLU A 64 1.67 -16.10 -11.30
C GLU A 64 0.43 -15.72 -12.13
N MET A 65 0.54 -14.74 -13.02
CA MET A 65 -0.55 -14.36 -13.92
C MET A 65 -0.85 -15.46 -14.96
N GLU A 66 0.19 -16.04 -15.55
CA GLU A 66 0.04 -17.19 -16.45
C GLU A 66 -0.57 -18.40 -15.71
N GLY A 67 -0.18 -18.59 -14.44
CA GLY A 67 -0.69 -19.65 -13.58
C GLY A 67 -2.21 -19.61 -13.35
N ILE A 68 -2.82 -18.42 -13.39
CA ILE A 68 -4.28 -18.21 -13.29
C ILE A 68 -4.96 -18.04 -14.67
N GLY A 69 -4.22 -18.21 -15.78
CA GLY A 69 -4.74 -18.13 -17.14
C GLY A 69 -4.94 -16.71 -17.67
N ALA A 70 -4.39 -15.69 -17.01
CA ALA A 70 -4.36 -14.33 -17.52
C ALA A 70 -3.38 -14.20 -18.71
N GLN A 71 -3.67 -13.30 -19.66
CA GLN A 71 -2.92 -13.18 -20.90
C GLN A 71 -2.21 -11.82 -20.99
N GLU A 72 -0.89 -11.85 -21.17
CA GLU A 72 -0.09 -10.61 -21.31
C GLU A 72 -0.29 -9.98 -22.67
N MET A 73 -0.47 -8.67 -22.68
CA MET A 73 -0.48 -7.82 -23.87
C MET A 73 0.15 -6.45 -23.54
N MET A 74 0.25 -5.57 -24.52
CA MET A 74 0.76 -4.20 -24.33
C MET A 74 -0.17 -3.21 -25.02
N ALA A 75 -0.79 -2.32 -24.25
CA ALA A 75 -1.57 -1.19 -24.76
C ALA A 75 -0.72 0.08 -24.87
N PRO A 76 -1.10 1.09 -25.68
CA PRO A 76 -0.40 2.37 -25.74
C PRO A 76 -0.54 3.16 -24.43
N ILE A 77 0.54 3.82 -23.98
CA ILE A 77 0.46 4.76 -22.85
C ILE A 77 -0.24 6.08 -23.23
N VAL A 78 -0.15 6.48 -24.49
CA VAL A 78 -0.85 7.65 -25.03
C VAL A 78 -2.21 7.20 -25.53
N THR A 79 -3.27 7.58 -24.84
CA THR A 79 -4.65 7.16 -25.12
C THR A 79 -5.52 8.32 -25.60
N PRO A 80 -6.45 8.10 -26.54
CA PRO A 80 -7.38 9.15 -26.97
C PRO A 80 -8.24 9.66 -25.81
N ALA A 81 -8.38 11.00 -25.69
CA ALA A 81 -9.23 11.58 -24.64
C ALA A 81 -10.70 11.21 -24.79
N GLU A 82 -11.17 10.87 -25.99
CA GLU A 82 -12.52 10.41 -26.30
C GLU A 82 -12.95 9.16 -25.50
N LEU A 83 -12.02 8.24 -25.21
CA LEU A 83 -12.29 7.07 -24.38
C LEU A 83 -12.60 7.47 -22.93
N TRP A 84 -11.89 8.46 -22.41
CA TRP A 84 -12.07 9.04 -21.09
C TRP A 84 -13.34 9.89 -20.97
N GLU A 85 -13.79 10.48 -22.09
CA GLU A 85 -15.11 11.13 -22.19
C GLU A 85 -16.24 10.10 -22.11
N GLN A 86 -16.13 8.96 -22.83
CA GLN A 86 -17.10 7.86 -22.80
C GLN A 86 -17.26 7.26 -21.39
N SER A 87 -16.18 7.09 -20.64
CA SER A 87 -16.21 6.61 -19.26
C SER A 87 -16.63 7.67 -18.23
N HIS A 88 -16.85 8.93 -18.66
CA HIS A 88 -17.12 10.11 -17.83
C HIS A 88 -15.98 10.47 -16.86
N ARG A 89 -14.77 9.93 -17.07
CA ARG A 89 -13.61 10.16 -16.18
C ARG A 89 -12.72 11.31 -16.62
N LEU A 90 -12.84 11.83 -17.84
CA LEU A 90 -11.96 12.92 -18.32
C LEU A 90 -11.97 14.15 -17.38
N GLY A 91 -13.13 14.51 -16.84
CA GLY A 91 -13.27 15.59 -15.85
C GLY A 91 -13.08 15.12 -14.40
N ALA A 92 -13.67 13.97 -14.07
CA ALA A 92 -13.74 13.44 -12.72
C ALA A 92 -12.37 12.99 -12.16
N TYR A 93 -11.44 12.54 -13.03
CA TYR A 93 -10.09 12.16 -12.59
C TYR A 93 -9.27 13.35 -12.05
N GLY A 94 -9.64 14.55 -12.43
CA GLY A 94 -9.02 15.76 -11.91
C GLY A 94 -7.67 16.13 -12.54
N PRO A 95 -6.84 16.92 -11.83
CA PRO A 95 -5.60 17.50 -12.36
C PRO A 95 -4.46 16.52 -12.50
N GLU A 96 -4.55 15.35 -11.88
CA GLU A 96 -3.52 14.31 -12.01
C GLU A 96 -3.54 13.59 -13.36
N LEU A 97 -4.60 13.76 -14.15
CA LEU A 97 -4.67 13.28 -15.52
C LEU A 97 -3.87 14.19 -16.45
N MET A 98 -2.69 13.75 -16.87
CA MET A 98 -1.85 14.51 -17.80
C MET A 98 -2.47 14.53 -19.19
N ARG A 99 -2.83 15.72 -19.67
CA ARG A 99 -3.47 15.95 -20.98
C ARG A 99 -2.46 16.53 -21.97
N LEU A 100 -2.54 16.09 -23.22
CA LEU A 100 -1.66 16.54 -24.29
C LEU A 100 -2.41 16.63 -25.62
N LYS A 101 -1.83 17.34 -26.58
CA LYS A 101 -2.32 17.41 -27.95
C LYS A 101 -1.29 16.90 -28.93
N ASP A 102 -1.75 16.22 -29.95
CA ASP A 102 -0.87 15.88 -31.06
C ASP A 102 -0.69 17.08 -32.02
N ARG A 103 0.11 16.90 -33.06
CA ARG A 103 0.37 17.95 -34.09
C ARG A 103 -0.89 18.35 -34.88
N HIS A 104 -1.97 17.57 -34.77
CA HIS A 104 -3.26 17.83 -35.43
C HIS A 104 -4.31 18.39 -34.46
N GLU A 105 -3.87 18.86 -33.27
CA GLU A 105 -4.72 19.42 -32.22
C GLU A 105 -5.74 18.41 -31.62
N ARG A 106 -5.52 17.10 -31.81
CA ARG A 106 -6.37 16.07 -31.20
C ARG A 106 -5.97 15.88 -29.74
N ASP A 107 -6.95 15.70 -28.87
CA ASP A 107 -6.74 15.56 -27.45
C ASP A 107 -6.39 14.10 -27.09
N PHE A 108 -5.36 13.95 -26.28
CA PHE A 108 -4.88 12.68 -25.72
C PHE A 108 -4.61 12.85 -24.23
N VAL A 109 -4.42 11.72 -23.54
CA VAL A 109 -3.93 11.65 -22.16
C VAL A 109 -2.78 10.67 -22.05
N LEU A 110 -1.88 10.86 -21.09
CA LEU A 110 -0.97 9.80 -20.64
C LEU A 110 -1.74 8.91 -19.66
N GLY A 111 -1.78 7.62 -19.95
CA GLY A 111 -2.57 6.66 -19.16
C GLY A 111 -2.09 6.53 -17.71
N PRO A 112 -2.87 6.98 -16.72
CA PRO A 112 -2.61 6.70 -15.30
C PRO A 112 -3.07 5.28 -14.92
N THR A 113 -3.95 4.71 -15.73
CA THR A 113 -4.56 3.38 -15.69
C THR A 113 -5.20 3.11 -17.06
N HIS A 114 -5.71 1.92 -17.37
CA HIS A 114 -6.13 1.57 -18.73
C HIS A 114 -7.51 0.88 -18.82
N GLU A 115 -8.42 1.09 -17.87
CA GLU A 115 -9.79 0.55 -17.92
C GLU A 115 -10.46 0.86 -19.25
N GLU A 116 -10.38 2.12 -19.69
CA GLU A 116 -10.98 2.60 -20.93
C GLU A 116 -10.40 1.90 -22.16
N THR A 117 -9.08 1.76 -22.20
CA THR A 117 -8.39 1.17 -23.36
C THR A 117 -8.70 -0.32 -23.51
N PHE A 118 -8.71 -1.06 -22.38
CA PHE A 118 -9.02 -2.48 -22.41
C PHE A 118 -10.51 -2.73 -22.69
N THR A 119 -11.41 -1.88 -22.18
CA THR A 119 -12.84 -1.94 -22.49
C THR A 119 -13.09 -1.68 -23.98
N ASP A 120 -12.43 -0.66 -24.57
CA ASP A 120 -12.53 -0.36 -25.99
C ASP A 120 -12.01 -1.50 -26.87
N LEU A 121 -10.89 -2.12 -26.48
CA LEU A 121 -10.30 -3.26 -27.19
C LEU A 121 -11.27 -4.43 -27.27
N VAL A 122 -11.90 -4.82 -26.14
CA VAL A 122 -12.76 -6.01 -26.09
C VAL A 122 -14.18 -5.79 -26.60
N ARG A 123 -14.65 -4.54 -26.61
CA ARG A 123 -16.00 -4.12 -26.98
C ARG A 123 -16.50 -4.71 -28.30
N ASP A 124 -15.61 -4.76 -29.30
CA ASP A 124 -15.94 -5.25 -30.63
C ASP A 124 -15.45 -6.69 -30.90
N GLU A 125 -14.63 -7.27 -30.01
CA GLU A 125 -13.98 -8.58 -30.21
C GLU A 125 -14.67 -9.70 -29.40
N LEU A 126 -15.11 -9.42 -28.17
CA LEU A 126 -15.81 -10.39 -27.32
C LEU A 126 -17.33 -10.21 -27.46
N ARG A 127 -17.96 -11.03 -28.30
CA ARG A 127 -19.39 -10.91 -28.68
C ARG A 127 -20.30 -11.98 -28.09
N SER A 128 -19.76 -12.96 -27.40
CA SER A 128 -20.54 -14.10 -26.91
C SER A 128 -20.07 -14.54 -25.53
N TYR A 129 -21.02 -14.91 -24.67
CA TYR A 129 -20.73 -15.51 -23.37
C TYR A 129 -19.75 -16.70 -23.42
N LYS A 130 -19.69 -17.43 -24.56
CA LYS A 130 -18.76 -18.56 -24.76
C LYS A 130 -17.28 -18.16 -24.79
N GLN A 131 -17.00 -16.90 -24.98
CA GLN A 131 -15.64 -16.35 -24.98
C GLN A 131 -15.19 -15.89 -23.59
N LEU A 132 -16.08 -15.92 -22.60
CA LEU A 132 -15.89 -15.41 -21.26
C LEU A 132 -15.75 -16.55 -20.23
N PRO A 133 -15.02 -16.35 -19.12
CA PRO A 133 -14.29 -15.12 -18.77
C PRO A 133 -12.99 -14.97 -19.55
N VAL A 134 -12.52 -13.72 -19.66
CA VAL A 134 -11.19 -13.38 -20.20
C VAL A 134 -10.52 -12.40 -19.26
N THR A 135 -9.25 -12.66 -18.88
CA THR A 135 -8.41 -11.72 -18.14
C THR A 135 -7.21 -11.35 -19.01
N LEU A 136 -7.07 -10.06 -19.27
CA LEU A 136 -5.96 -9.47 -20.02
C LEU A 136 -5.14 -8.59 -19.08
N TYR A 137 -3.80 -8.63 -19.18
CA TYR A 137 -2.94 -7.78 -18.36
C TYR A 137 -1.76 -7.21 -19.16
N GLN A 138 -1.16 -6.17 -18.62
CA GLN A 138 0.09 -5.60 -19.10
C GLN A 138 1.00 -5.24 -17.93
N ILE A 139 2.31 -5.12 -18.21
CA ILE A 139 3.28 -4.48 -17.33
C ILE A 139 3.82 -3.29 -18.10
N GLN A 140 3.48 -2.07 -17.65
CA GLN A 140 3.75 -0.86 -18.43
C GLN A 140 3.91 0.36 -17.53
N ASP A 141 4.62 1.37 -18.06
CA ASP A 141 4.69 2.70 -17.47
C ASP A 141 3.30 3.33 -17.35
N LYS A 142 3.08 4.01 -16.23
CA LYS A 142 1.93 4.85 -15.95
C LYS A 142 2.41 6.25 -15.61
N PHE A 143 1.57 7.24 -15.90
CA PHE A 143 1.86 8.61 -15.56
C PHE A 143 0.69 9.23 -14.79
N ARG A 144 0.98 9.72 -13.59
CA ARG A 144 0.06 10.51 -12.76
C ARG A 144 0.74 11.84 -12.42
N ASP A 145 0.11 12.95 -12.77
CA ASP A 145 0.68 14.28 -12.52
C ASP A 145 0.53 14.68 -11.04
N GLU A 146 1.12 13.85 -10.18
CA GLU A 146 1.12 14.01 -8.74
C GLU A 146 1.56 15.42 -8.32
N ARG A 147 0.74 16.08 -7.52
CA ARG A 147 1.03 17.44 -7.03
C ARG A 147 2.25 17.47 -6.12
N ARG A 148 2.47 16.43 -5.32
CA ARG A 148 3.57 16.32 -4.36
C ARG A 148 4.21 14.95 -4.41
N PRO A 149 4.97 14.63 -5.48
CA PRO A 149 5.70 13.39 -5.54
C PRO A 149 6.75 13.36 -4.43
N ARG A 150 6.86 12.23 -3.73
CA ARG A 150 7.74 12.09 -2.58
C ARG A 150 8.21 10.65 -2.41
N PHE A 151 9.24 10.45 -1.58
CA PHE A 151 9.72 9.15 -1.16
C PHE A 151 10.23 8.22 -2.29
N GLY A 152 10.87 8.81 -3.33
CA GLY A 152 11.51 8.04 -4.40
C GLY A 152 10.51 7.26 -5.25
N LEU A 153 10.66 5.93 -5.32
CA LEU A 153 9.78 5.06 -6.09
C LEU A 153 8.45 4.76 -5.39
N MET A 154 8.27 5.20 -4.15
CA MET A 154 7.04 4.98 -3.38
C MET A 154 5.86 5.75 -3.99
N ARG A 155 6.06 7.03 -4.31
CA ARG A 155 5.06 7.93 -4.90
C ARG A 155 5.70 8.83 -5.96
N GLY A 156 5.97 8.23 -7.13
CA GLY A 156 6.46 8.93 -8.33
C GLY A 156 5.33 9.40 -9.23
N ARG A 157 5.69 10.24 -10.22
CA ARG A 157 4.79 10.68 -11.30
C ARG A 157 4.75 9.68 -12.44
N GLU A 158 5.90 9.07 -12.75
CA GLU A 158 6.05 7.98 -13.70
C GLU A 158 6.53 6.74 -12.97
N PHE A 159 5.86 5.61 -13.20
CA PHE A 159 6.13 4.35 -12.48
C PHE A 159 5.66 3.15 -13.30
N ILE A 160 6.26 1.99 -13.04
CA ILE A 160 5.88 0.74 -13.68
C ILE A 160 4.77 0.07 -12.86
N MET A 161 3.68 -0.32 -13.55
CA MET A 161 2.54 -1.02 -12.99
C MET A 161 2.21 -2.26 -13.81
N LYS A 162 1.91 -3.37 -13.14
CA LYS A 162 1.10 -4.43 -13.73
C LYS A 162 -0.36 -4.07 -13.51
N ASP A 163 -1.12 -3.97 -14.56
CA ASP A 163 -2.57 -3.79 -14.50
C ASP A 163 -3.28 -4.85 -15.34
N ALA A 164 -4.26 -5.52 -14.71
CA ALA A 164 -5.08 -6.53 -15.33
C ALA A 164 -6.55 -6.15 -15.28
N TYR A 165 -7.31 -6.66 -16.25
CA TYR A 165 -8.73 -6.40 -16.43
C TYR A 165 -9.42 -7.71 -16.78
N SER A 166 -10.39 -8.14 -15.97
CA SER A 166 -11.22 -9.28 -16.25
C SER A 166 -12.57 -8.86 -16.83
N PHE A 167 -13.08 -9.67 -17.76
CA PHE A 167 -14.38 -9.52 -18.40
C PHE A 167 -15.16 -10.80 -18.18
N SER A 168 -16.30 -10.71 -17.49
CA SER A 168 -17.12 -11.84 -17.07
C SER A 168 -18.56 -11.69 -17.50
N ALA A 169 -19.26 -12.82 -17.67
CA ALA A 169 -20.67 -12.84 -18.03
C ALA A 169 -21.61 -12.81 -16.80
N THR A 170 -21.16 -13.33 -15.67
CA THR A 170 -21.95 -13.46 -14.43
C THR A 170 -21.17 -12.98 -13.22
N GLN A 171 -21.88 -12.69 -12.13
CA GLN A 171 -21.26 -12.26 -10.88
C GLN A 171 -20.40 -13.38 -10.27
N GLU A 172 -20.80 -14.64 -10.42
CA GLU A 172 -20.03 -15.79 -9.95
C GLU A 172 -18.69 -15.87 -10.68
N SER A 173 -18.69 -15.70 -12.01
CA SER A 173 -17.46 -15.70 -12.82
C SER A 173 -16.55 -14.51 -12.51
N LEU A 174 -17.13 -13.33 -12.22
CA LEU A 174 -16.35 -12.18 -11.74
C LEU A 174 -15.70 -12.47 -10.38
N GLN A 175 -16.44 -13.10 -9.46
CA GLN A 175 -15.92 -13.46 -8.14
C GLN A 175 -14.78 -14.50 -8.25
N GLU A 176 -14.90 -15.50 -9.13
CA GLU A 176 -13.83 -16.46 -9.40
C GLU A 176 -12.56 -15.77 -9.90
N CYS A 177 -12.66 -14.90 -10.92
CA CYS A 177 -11.52 -14.12 -11.40
C CYS A 177 -10.90 -13.24 -10.30
N TYR A 178 -11.72 -12.62 -9.47
CA TYR A 178 -11.28 -11.78 -8.35
C TYR A 178 -10.53 -12.59 -7.29
N ASP A 179 -11.02 -13.77 -6.92
CA ASP A 179 -10.39 -14.63 -5.92
C ASP A 179 -9.08 -15.22 -6.43
N ASP A 180 -9.00 -15.58 -7.71
CA ASP A 180 -7.78 -16.06 -8.37
C ASP A 180 -6.70 -14.97 -8.39
N GLU A 181 -7.03 -13.74 -8.80
CA GLU A 181 -6.11 -12.61 -8.81
C GLU A 181 -5.65 -12.25 -7.38
N LYS A 182 -6.56 -12.25 -6.41
CA LYS A 182 -6.24 -12.01 -5.00
C LYS A 182 -5.28 -13.07 -4.44
N ALA A 183 -5.50 -14.33 -4.78
CA ALA A 183 -4.61 -15.42 -4.36
C ALA A 183 -3.24 -15.33 -5.04
N ALA A 184 -3.19 -14.98 -6.33
CA ALA A 184 -1.94 -14.75 -7.05
C ALA A 184 -1.15 -13.58 -6.45
N TYR A 185 -1.81 -12.48 -6.06
CA TYR A 185 -1.16 -11.33 -5.43
C TYR A 185 -0.51 -11.66 -4.08
N ALA A 186 -1.16 -12.51 -3.28
CA ALA A 186 -0.56 -13.00 -2.04
C ALA A 186 0.72 -13.79 -2.31
N ARG A 187 0.72 -14.68 -3.33
CA ARG A 187 1.91 -15.45 -3.73
C ARG A 187 3.00 -14.56 -4.33
N ILE A 188 2.64 -13.56 -5.16
CA ILE A 188 3.61 -12.59 -5.70
C ILE A 188 4.32 -11.85 -4.57
N ALA A 189 3.58 -11.35 -3.58
CA ALA A 189 4.18 -10.67 -2.43
C ALA A 189 5.14 -11.60 -1.67
N GLU A 190 4.71 -12.82 -1.36
CA GLU A 190 5.53 -13.83 -0.67
C GLU A 190 6.80 -14.18 -1.48
N ARG A 191 6.66 -14.49 -2.78
CA ARG A 191 7.78 -14.80 -3.68
C ARG A 191 8.75 -13.65 -3.85
N CYS A 192 8.28 -12.40 -3.80
CA CYS A 192 9.14 -11.22 -3.79
C CYS A 192 9.76 -10.92 -2.41
N GLY A 193 9.49 -11.73 -1.39
CA GLY A 193 9.97 -11.54 -0.04
C GLY A 193 9.25 -10.44 0.74
N VAL A 194 8.06 -10.00 0.30
CA VAL A 194 7.29 -8.94 0.95
C VAL A 194 6.23 -9.53 1.87
N LYS A 195 6.27 -9.16 3.14
CA LYS A 195 5.20 -9.44 4.09
C LYS A 195 4.08 -8.42 3.89
N ALA A 196 3.06 -8.80 3.13
CA ALA A 196 1.89 -7.96 2.87
C ALA A 196 0.63 -8.58 3.48
N LEU A 197 -0.25 -7.74 4.03
CA LEU A 197 -1.57 -8.12 4.52
C LEU A 197 -2.63 -7.70 3.51
N PRO A 198 -3.60 -8.58 3.18
CA PRO A 198 -4.79 -8.16 2.44
C PRO A 198 -5.69 -7.35 3.38
N VAL A 199 -5.96 -6.10 3.02
CA VAL A 199 -6.67 -5.10 3.82
C VAL A 199 -7.92 -4.67 3.07
N VAL A 200 -9.08 -4.68 3.71
CA VAL A 200 -10.31 -4.11 3.14
C VAL A 200 -10.15 -2.60 3.05
N ALA A 201 -10.38 -2.05 1.87
CA ALA A 201 -10.16 -0.64 1.56
C ALA A 201 -11.35 -0.04 0.80
N ASP A 202 -11.44 1.28 0.79
CA ASP A 202 -12.37 2.02 -0.06
C ASP A 202 -11.98 1.91 -1.54
N SER A 203 -12.96 1.86 -2.44
CA SER A 203 -12.70 1.74 -3.89
C SER A 203 -12.37 3.07 -4.59
N GLY A 204 -12.50 4.19 -3.93
CA GLY A 204 -12.12 5.52 -4.38
C GLY A 204 -12.65 5.91 -5.78
N GLN A 205 -11.83 6.64 -6.55
CA GLN A 205 -12.19 7.13 -7.89
C GLN A 205 -12.32 6.03 -8.95
N ILE A 206 -11.73 4.86 -8.74
CA ILE A 206 -11.87 3.70 -9.64
C ILE A 206 -13.31 3.19 -9.56
N GLY A 207 -13.87 3.17 -8.34
CA GLY A 207 -15.23 2.74 -8.05
C GLY A 207 -15.37 1.22 -7.99
N GLY A 208 -16.57 0.74 -7.72
CA GLY A 208 -16.90 -0.66 -7.49
C GLY A 208 -17.30 -0.91 -6.04
N ASP A 209 -17.85 -2.09 -5.75
CA ASP A 209 -18.47 -2.41 -4.46
C ASP A 209 -17.51 -3.10 -3.48
N THR A 210 -16.38 -3.60 -3.97
CA THR A 210 -15.42 -4.39 -3.17
C THR A 210 -14.00 -4.08 -3.61
N SER A 211 -13.16 -3.69 -2.65
CA SER A 211 -11.74 -3.47 -2.85
C SER A 211 -10.92 -4.11 -1.73
N VAL A 212 -9.79 -4.72 -2.09
CA VAL A 212 -8.78 -5.22 -1.17
C VAL A 212 -7.41 -4.74 -1.61
N GLU A 213 -6.71 -4.10 -0.70
CA GLU A 213 -5.33 -3.68 -0.87
C GLU A 213 -4.37 -4.68 -0.21
N PHE A 214 -3.20 -4.87 -0.80
CA PHE A 214 -2.12 -5.59 -0.17
C PHE A 214 -1.13 -4.59 0.42
N MET A 215 -1.11 -4.51 1.76
CA MET A 215 -0.30 -3.58 2.52
C MET A 215 0.97 -4.24 3.04
N ALA A 216 2.12 -3.84 2.51
CA ALA A 216 3.41 -4.20 3.07
C ALA A 216 3.61 -3.44 4.39
N LEU A 217 3.75 -4.16 5.51
CA LEU A 217 3.94 -3.55 6.83
C LEU A 217 5.31 -2.86 6.89
N ALA A 218 5.32 -1.55 7.13
CA ALA A 218 6.52 -0.74 7.26
C ALA A 218 6.21 0.57 8.01
N ASP A 219 7.10 0.99 8.89
CA ASP A 219 6.97 2.27 9.63
C ASP A 219 6.89 3.49 8.70
N ALA A 220 7.48 3.35 7.51
CA ALA A 220 7.48 4.33 6.43
C ALA A 220 6.16 4.37 5.63
N GLY A 221 5.20 3.49 5.93
CA GLY A 221 3.92 3.42 5.23
C GLY A 221 3.10 4.71 5.34
N GLU A 222 2.38 5.06 4.27
CA GLU A 222 1.49 6.23 4.26
C GLU A 222 0.09 5.89 4.82
N ALA A 223 -0.38 4.66 4.62
CA ALA A 223 -1.67 4.19 5.11
C ALA A 223 -1.58 3.72 6.57
N GLU A 224 -2.58 4.10 7.36
CA GLU A 224 -2.75 3.60 8.71
C GLU A 224 -3.76 2.45 8.70
N LEU A 225 -3.42 1.32 9.31
CA LEU A 225 -4.24 0.11 9.30
C LEU A 225 -4.35 -0.52 10.68
N VAL A 226 -5.46 -1.21 10.86
CA VAL A 226 -5.68 -2.10 12.01
C VAL A 226 -5.75 -3.55 11.52
N TRP A 227 -5.15 -4.45 12.28
CA TRP A 227 -5.12 -5.87 11.95
C TRP A 227 -5.23 -6.76 13.19
N CYS A 228 -5.60 -8.01 12.99
CA CYS A 228 -5.78 -9.00 14.04
C CYS A 228 -5.17 -10.34 13.65
N ASP A 229 -4.62 -11.08 14.62
CA ASP A 229 -4.05 -12.42 14.43
C ASP A 229 -5.02 -13.44 13.78
N CYS A 230 -6.33 -13.15 13.77
CA CYS A 230 -7.31 -13.99 13.09
C CYS A 230 -7.33 -13.81 11.55
N GLY A 231 -6.48 -12.94 10.99
CA GLY A 231 -6.42 -12.61 9.57
C GLY A 231 -7.40 -11.51 9.14
N PHE A 232 -8.01 -10.76 10.07
CA PHE A 232 -8.71 -9.53 9.75
C PHE A 232 -7.70 -8.38 9.63
N ALA A 233 -7.81 -7.58 8.56
CA ALA A 233 -7.10 -6.32 8.43
C ALA A 233 -7.95 -5.35 7.61
N ALA A 234 -7.89 -4.06 7.96
CA ALA A 234 -8.54 -2.99 7.24
C ALA A 234 -7.73 -1.69 7.39
N ASP A 235 -7.78 -0.81 6.39
CA ASP A 235 -7.31 0.56 6.61
C ASP A 235 -8.25 1.27 7.60
N THR A 236 -7.76 2.32 8.24
CA THR A 236 -8.53 3.04 9.26
C THR A 236 -9.72 3.80 8.65
N GLU A 237 -9.73 4.02 7.33
CA GLU A 237 -10.80 4.69 6.59
C GLU A 237 -11.99 3.75 6.34
N ALA A 238 -11.73 2.44 6.15
CA ALA A 238 -12.75 1.42 5.92
C ALA A 238 -12.99 0.51 7.14
N ALA A 239 -12.13 0.58 8.17
CA ALA A 239 -12.16 -0.33 9.31
C ALA A 239 -13.45 -0.20 10.11
N THR A 240 -14.21 -1.28 10.24
CA THR A 240 -15.25 -1.43 11.26
C THR A 240 -14.63 -2.10 12.49
N ALA A 241 -14.78 -1.49 13.64
CA ALA A 241 -14.28 -2.03 14.91
C ALA A 241 -15.42 -2.23 15.92
N ARG A 242 -15.27 -3.22 16.81
CA ARG A 242 -16.09 -3.29 18.02
C ARG A 242 -15.38 -2.50 19.10
N ILE A 243 -15.85 -1.29 19.34
CA ILE A 243 -15.26 -0.42 20.35
C ILE A 243 -15.80 -0.84 21.71
N ALA A 244 -14.90 -1.18 22.64
CA ALA A 244 -15.26 -1.45 24.02
C ALA A 244 -15.51 -0.12 24.73
N VAL A 245 -16.73 0.39 24.60
CA VAL A 245 -17.15 1.62 25.28
C VAL A 245 -17.34 1.34 26.75
N ALA A 246 -16.63 2.09 27.60
CA ALA A 246 -16.88 1.98 29.04
C ALA A 246 -18.26 2.55 29.36
N GLU A 247 -19.08 1.75 30.06
CA GLU A 247 -20.37 2.21 30.51
C GLU A 247 -20.23 3.32 31.57
N GLY A 248 -21.11 4.31 31.49
CA GLY A 248 -21.25 5.29 32.56
C GLY A 248 -21.84 4.68 33.82
N GLU A 249 -21.75 5.38 34.94
CA GLU A 249 -22.38 4.97 36.17
C GLU A 249 -23.90 5.13 36.10
N ALA A 250 -24.65 4.10 36.54
CA ALA A 250 -26.09 4.16 36.68
C ALA A 250 -26.51 5.13 37.80
N GLY A 251 -27.55 5.93 37.58
CA GLY A 251 -28.04 6.87 38.60
C GLY A 251 -29.14 7.80 38.07
N GLU A 252 -29.58 8.70 38.92
CA GLU A 252 -30.44 9.81 38.51
C GLU A 252 -29.62 10.85 37.72
N LEU A 253 -30.26 11.51 36.74
CA LEU A 253 -29.61 12.55 35.96
C LEU A 253 -29.04 13.67 36.85
N GLU A 254 -27.74 13.81 36.90
CA GLU A 254 -27.05 14.78 37.73
C GLU A 254 -26.30 15.81 36.85
N ARG A 255 -26.59 17.11 37.09
CA ARG A 255 -25.84 18.17 36.47
C ARG A 255 -24.67 18.60 37.37
N VAL A 256 -23.43 18.35 36.92
CA VAL A 256 -22.21 18.66 37.65
C VAL A 256 -21.52 19.90 37.10
N HIS A 257 -20.95 20.72 37.99
CA HIS A 257 -20.19 21.90 37.62
C HIS A 257 -18.76 21.48 37.24
N THR A 258 -18.38 21.74 36.00
CA THR A 258 -17.08 21.32 35.40
C THR A 258 -16.40 22.54 34.76
N PRO A 259 -15.87 23.45 35.59
CA PRO A 259 -15.29 24.70 35.11
C PRO A 259 -14.06 24.46 34.25
N ASN A 260 -14.03 25.13 33.08
CA ASN A 260 -12.95 25.04 32.08
C ASN A 260 -12.70 23.64 31.50
N ALA A 261 -13.57 22.66 31.71
CA ALA A 261 -13.47 21.30 31.17
C ALA A 261 -14.23 21.20 29.84
N GLY A 262 -13.80 21.95 28.84
CA GLY A 262 -14.41 21.96 27.51
C GLY A 262 -13.83 20.89 26.56
N THR A 263 -12.79 20.16 26.98
CA THR A 263 -12.21 19.04 26.25
C THR A 263 -12.45 17.74 27.02
N ILE A 264 -12.40 16.59 26.33
CA ILE A 264 -12.54 15.28 26.96
C ILE A 264 -11.41 15.04 27.97
N ALA A 265 -10.17 15.41 27.64
CA ALA A 265 -9.03 15.26 28.54
C ALA A 265 -9.22 16.08 29.84
N ASP A 266 -9.66 17.35 29.76
CA ASP A 266 -9.92 18.18 30.93
C ASP A 266 -11.05 17.60 31.79
N LEU A 267 -12.11 17.09 31.15
CA LEU A 267 -13.25 16.48 31.81
C LEU A 267 -12.84 15.17 32.55
N SER A 268 -12.06 14.33 31.88
CA SER A 268 -11.52 13.08 32.40
C SER A 268 -10.68 13.34 33.66
N VAL A 269 -9.74 14.28 33.60
CA VAL A 269 -8.89 14.68 34.73
C VAL A 269 -9.73 15.25 35.88
N LEU A 270 -10.68 16.16 35.58
CA LEU A 270 -11.50 16.83 36.61
C LEU A 270 -12.39 15.86 37.37
N LEU A 271 -12.99 14.90 36.67
CA LEU A 271 -13.96 13.95 37.26
C LEU A 271 -13.31 12.64 37.69
N GLY A 272 -12.04 12.39 37.35
CA GLY A 272 -11.31 11.17 37.67
C GLY A 272 -11.89 9.93 36.94
N VAL A 273 -12.30 10.10 35.69
CA VAL A 273 -12.88 9.03 34.84
C VAL A 273 -11.98 8.78 33.61
N GLU A 274 -12.06 7.60 33.05
CA GLU A 274 -11.41 7.28 31.77
C GLU A 274 -12.06 8.07 30.62
N GLU A 275 -11.29 8.47 29.60
CA GLU A 275 -11.83 9.16 28.41
C GLU A 275 -12.89 8.29 27.70
N SER A 276 -12.69 6.97 27.65
CA SER A 276 -13.65 5.99 27.09
C SER A 276 -15.01 5.98 27.79
N ALA A 277 -15.09 6.45 29.05
CA ALA A 277 -16.34 6.59 29.78
C ALA A 277 -17.13 7.87 29.46
N THR A 278 -16.55 8.76 28.65
CA THR A 278 -17.17 10.01 28.21
C THR A 278 -17.73 9.88 26.80
N ARG A 279 -18.62 10.80 26.41
CA ARG A 279 -19.12 10.90 25.04
C ARG A 279 -18.84 12.29 24.50
N LYS A 280 -18.13 12.34 23.36
CA LYS A 280 -17.75 13.56 22.66
C LYS A 280 -18.84 13.95 21.67
N ALA A 281 -19.24 15.23 21.66
CA ALA A 281 -20.14 15.77 20.67
C ALA A 281 -19.35 16.54 19.62
N LEU A 282 -19.56 16.23 18.35
CA LEU A 282 -19.04 16.92 17.18
C LEU A 282 -20.19 17.64 16.49
N ALA A 283 -20.03 18.95 16.25
CA ALA A 283 -21.05 19.75 15.59
C ALA A 283 -20.57 20.12 14.18
N LEU A 284 -21.34 19.78 13.16
CA LEU A 284 -21.04 19.98 11.76
C LEU A 284 -22.28 20.49 10.97
N VAL A 285 -22.04 21.02 9.79
CA VAL A 285 -23.08 21.28 8.78
C VAL A 285 -22.92 20.22 7.71
N ASP A 286 -23.98 19.43 7.47
CA ASP A 286 -23.96 18.34 6.51
C ASP A 286 -24.09 18.83 5.04
N GLY A 287 -23.93 17.93 4.06
CA GLY A 287 -23.98 18.25 2.63
C GLY A 287 -25.34 18.82 2.14
N GLU A 288 -26.40 18.72 2.96
CA GLU A 288 -27.70 19.35 2.72
C GLU A 288 -27.84 20.72 3.42
N GLY A 289 -26.77 21.19 4.10
CA GLY A 289 -26.76 22.45 4.84
C GLY A 289 -27.46 22.38 6.20
N ARG A 290 -27.66 21.18 6.78
CA ARG A 290 -28.35 21.00 8.06
C ARG A 290 -27.38 21.04 9.23
N PRO A 291 -27.68 21.78 10.31
CA PRO A 291 -26.97 21.67 11.57
C PRO A 291 -27.06 20.23 12.13
N THR A 292 -25.93 19.59 12.32
CA THR A 292 -25.86 18.18 12.74
C THR A 292 -24.93 18.03 13.94
N VAL A 293 -25.35 17.27 14.94
CA VAL A 293 -24.53 16.89 16.09
C VAL A 293 -24.34 15.37 16.09
N VAL A 294 -23.10 14.94 16.11
CA VAL A 294 -22.73 13.52 16.15
C VAL A 294 -22.06 13.22 17.47
N PHE A 295 -22.54 12.20 18.18
CA PHE A 295 -21.92 11.70 19.42
C PHE A 295 -21.03 10.52 19.10
N VAL A 296 -19.77 10.56 19.61
CA VAL A 296 -18.78 9.51 19.44
C VAL A 296 -18.16 9.14 20.81
N PRO A 297 -17.53 7.96 20.98
CA PRO A 297 -16.76 7.65 22.19
C PRO A 297 -15.71 8.73 22.46
N GLY A 298 -15.51 9.10 23.73
CA GLY A 298 -14.66 10.22 24.09
C GLY A 298 -13.21 10.06 23.71
N ASP A 299 -12.73 8.84 23.68
CA ASP A 299 -11.36 8.45 23.35
C ASP A 299 -11.13 8.09 21.87
N HIS A 300 -12.13 8.34 20.98
CA HIS A 300 -12.05 8.12 19.54
C HIS A 300 -12.20 9.41 18.76
N GLU A 301 -11.61 9.45 17.57
CA GLU A 301 -11.73 10.56 16.63
C GLU A 301 -12.64 10.18 15.46
N MET A 302 -13.34 11.18 14.90
CA MET A 302 -14.12 11.01 13.68
C MET A 302 -13.17 10.82 12.49
N ASN A 303 -13.51 9.90 11.62
CA ASN A 303 -12.83 9.64 10.36
C ASN A 303 -13.49 10.48 9.25
N ASP A 304 -12.71 11.28 8.53
CA ASP A 304 -13.23 12.18 7.52
C ASP A 304 -13.91 11.43 6.36
N CYS A 305 -13.33 10.31 5.90
CA CYS A 305 -13.88 9.51 4.81
C CYS A 305 -15.24 8.88 5.18
N LYS A 306 -15.34 8.30 6.37
CA LYS A 306 -16.60 7.76 6.89
C LYS A 306 -17.65 8.86 7.12
N ALA A 307 -17.20 10.02 7.59
CA ALA A 307 -18.08 11.18 7.80
C ALA A 307 -18.62 11.73 6.47
N GLU A 308 -17.80 11.81 5.42
CA GLU A 308 -18.25 12.18 4.08
C GLU A 308 -19.25 11.18 3.51
N ASN A 309 -19.06 9.90 3.74
CA ASN A 309 -20.01 8.85 3.36
C ASN A 309 -21.36 8.98 4.09
N ALA A 310 -21.35 9.38 5.38
CA ALA A 310 -22.56 9.51 6.21
C ALA A 310 -23.28 10.85 6.01
N PHE A 311 -22.54 11.94 5.77
CA PHE A 311 -23.07 13.31 5.80
C PHE A 311 -22.95 14.05 4.46
N GLY A 312 -22.27 13.49 3.44
CA GLY A 312 -21.90 14.19 2.20
C GLY A 312 -20.75 15.17 2.46
N GLU A 313 -20.56 16.12 1.56
CA GLU A 313 -19.59 17.22 1.76
C GLU A 313 -20.00 18.05 2.98
N TYR A 314 -19.22 17.97 4.06
CA TYR A 314 -19.53 18.61 5.33
C TYR A 314 -18.40 19.54 5.79
N HIS A 315 -18.71 20.39 6.76
CA HIS A 315 -17.67 21.14 7.49
C HIS A 315 -18.01 21.23 8.98
N MET A 316 -16.98 21.30 9.82
CA MET A 316 -17.16 21.53 11.26
C MET A 316 -17.70 22.95 11.49
N MET A 317 -18.73 23.08 12.35
CA MET A 317 -19.34 24.37 12.64
C MET A 317 -18.33 25.39 13.18
N THR A 318 -18.37 26.57 12.61
CA THR A 318 -17.69 27.77 13.13
C THR A 318 -18.30 28.23 14.45
N ASP A 319 -17.60 29.06 15.21
CA ASP A 319 -18.13 29.65 16.47
C ASP A 319 -19.38 30.52 16.23
N GLU A 320 -19.59 31.01 15.01
CA GLU A 320 -20.80 31.78 14.63
C GLU A 320 -21.99 30.84 14.38
N GLU A 321 -21.80 29.78 13.60
CA GLU A 321 -22.83 28.76 13.35
C GLU A 321 -23.26 28.05 14.64
N LEU A 322 -22.30 27.73 15.55
CA LEU A 322 -22.63 27.17 16.85
C LEU A 322 -23.53 28.10 17.67
N ARG A 323 -23.25 29.42 17.67
CA ARG A 323 -24.09 30.40 18.37
C ARG A 323 -25.47 30.54 17.77
N GLU A 324 -25.56 30.54 16.43
CA GLU A 324 -26.84 30.61 15.69
C GLU A 324 -27.70 29.36 15.95
N ALA A 325 -27.06 28.18 16.00
CA ALA A 325 -27.69 26.90 16.33
C ALA A 325 -28.02 26.76 17.84
N GLY A 326 -27.60 27.70 18.69
CA GLY A 326 -27.81 27.65 20.13
C GLY A 326 -26.97 26.58 20.84
N LEU A 327 -25.84 26.15 20.24
CA LEU A 327 -24.94 25.15 20.78
C LEU A 327 -23.80 25.80 21.59
N VAL A 328 -23.39 25.15 22.68
CA VAL A 328 -22.31 25.63 23.57
C VAL A 328 -21.07 24.80 23.35
N LYS A 329 -20.07 25.33 22.63
CA LYS A 329 -18.82 24.67 22.31
C LYS A 329 -18.17 24.05 23.56
N GLY A 330 -17.79 22.77 23.48
CA GLY A 330 -17.18 22.02 24.58
C GLY A 330 -18.18 21.49 25.64
N PHE A 331 -19.48 21.82 25.53
CA PHE A 331 -20.50 21.42 26.51
C PHE A 331 -21.80 20.90 25.85
N ILE A 332 -21.73 20.46 24.60
CA ILE A 332 -22.87 19.92 23.86
C ILE A 332 -23.23 18.52 24.40
N GLY A 333 -24.52 18.26 24.62
CA GLY A 333 -25.03 16.97 25.04
C GLY A 333 -26.43 16.68 24.49
N PRO A 334 -26.88 15.42 24.48
CA PRO A 334 -28.15 15.03 23.85
C PRO A 334 -29.38 15.48 24.64
N VAL A 335 -29.23 15.79 25.93
CA VAL A 335 -30.34 16.20 26.79
C VAL A 335 -30.67 17.67 26.59
N GLY A 336 -31.83 17.96 26.00
CA GLY A 336 -32.31 19.34 25.80
C GLY A 336 -31.58 20.08 24.67
N LEU A 337 -31.20 19.41 23.59
CA LEU A 337 -30.70 20.03 22.37
C LEU A 337 -31.76 20.98 21.77
N PRO A 338 -31.33 22.07 21.12
CA PRO A 338 -32.24 22.96 20.36
C PRO A 338 -33.00 22.22 19.25
N GLU A 339 -34.20 22.67 18.93
CA GLU A 339 -34.96 22.15 17.79
C GLU A 339 -34.27 22.45 16.46
N GLY A 340 -34.43 21.57 15.48
CA GLY A 340 -33.87 21.74 14.14
C GLY A 340 -32.45 21.20 13.97
N ILE A 341 -31.86 20.64 15.02
CA ILE A 341 -30.55 19.92 14.96
C ILE A 341 -30.79 18.46 14.54
N ARG A 342 -30.08 17.98 13.48
CA ARG A 342 -29.99 16.55 13.17
C ARG A 342 -29.10 15.90 14.24
N VAL A 343 -29.58 14.84 14.88
CA VAL A 343 -28.88 14.17 15.98
C VAL A 343 -28.52 12.76 15.57
N CYS A 344 -27.22 12.47 15.57
CA CYS A 344 -26.67 11.16 15.25
C CYS A 344 -25.75 10.69 16.37
N ALA A 345 -25.50 9.37 16.42
CA ALA A 345 -24.43 8.82 17.22
C ALA A 345 -23.72 7.69 16.46
N ASP A 346 -22.46 7.47 16.79
CA ASP A 346 -21.70 6.35 16.24
C ASP A 346 -22.27 5.01 16.69
N GLU A 347 -22.24 4.02 15.79
CA GLU A 347 -22.70 2.64 16.04
C GLU A 347 -22.07 2.02 17.29
N ALA A 348 -20.84 2.40 17.63
CA ALA A 348 -20.15 1.92 18.83
C ALA A 348 -20.88 2.28 20.13
N LEU A 349 -21.72 3.31 20.13
CA LEU A 349 -22.49 3.76 21.28
C LEU A 349 -23.89 3.10 21.39
N ARG A 350 -24.28 2.26 20.42
CA ARG A 350 -25.65 1.71 20.32
C ARG A 350 -26.09 0.95 21.56
N ASP A 351 -25.17 0.18 22.14
CA ASP A 351 -25.43 -0.66 23.30
C ASP A 351 -25.10 0.03 24.64
N SER A 352 -24.62 1.30 24.61
CA SER A 352 -24.26 2.05 25.79
C SER A 352 -25.48 2.77 26.38
N GLU A 353 -25.87 2.41 27.58
CA GLU A 353 -27.08 2.94 28.24
C GLU A 353 -26.81 4.26 28.98
N TRP A 354 -25.65 4.37 29.66
CA TRP A 354 -25.34 5.47 30.56
C TRP A 354 -24.21 6.35 30.03
N TRP A 355 -24.49 7.66 29.91
CA TRP A 355 -23.56 8.60 29.27
C TRP A 355 -23.13 9.72 30.24
N LEU A 356 -21.85 10.08 30.14
CA LEU A 356 -21.28 11.33 30.66
C LEU A 356 -21.12 12.29 29.48
N VAL A 357 -21.88 13.38 29.46
CA VAL A 357 -22.06 14.27 28.29
C VAL A 357 -22.15 15.74 28.69
N GLY A 358 -22.01 16.65 27.74
CA GLY A 358 -22.27 18.07 27.95
C GLY A 358 -23.72 18.33 28.40
N ALA A 359 -23.94 19.43 29.13
CA ALA A 359 -25.27 19.82 29.64
C ALA A 359 -25.89 21.00 28.84
N ASN A 360 -25.38 21.29 27.65
CA ASN A 360 -25.77 22.45 26.81
C ASN A 360 -25.66 23.81 27.54
N LEU A 361 -24.84 23.83 28.57
CA LEU A 361 -24.57 24.99 29.42
C LEU A 361 -23.08 25.10 29.69
N ALA A 362 -22.49 26.25 29.50
CA ALA A 362 -21.06 26.48 29.72
C ALA A 362 -20.64 26.09 31.15
N ASN A 363 -19.57 25.30 31.25
CA ASN A 363 -19.02 24.76 32.50
C ASN A 363 -19.91 23.73 33.22
N TYR A 364 -20.79 23.04 32.49
CA TYR A 364 -21.61 21.99 33.08
C TYR A 364 -21.67 20.75 32.17
N HIS A 365 -21.65 19.57 32.82
CA HIS A 365 -21.91 18.27 32.20
C HIS A 365 -23.01 17.53 32.94
N TYR A 366 -23.62 16.55 32.29
CA TYR A 366 -24.54 15.59 32.91
C TYR A 366 -23.79 14.28 33.15
N ARG A 367 -23.85 13.79 34.41
CA ARG A 367 -23.59 12.38 34.76
C ARG A 367 -24.89 11.61 34.74
N HIS A 368 -24.78 10.29 34.54
CA HIS A 368 -25.91 9.37 34.57
C HIS A 368 -27.03 9.70 33.59
N ALA A 369 -26.70 10.32 32.44
CA ALA A 369 -27.69 10.53 31.39
C ALA A 369 -28.02 9.18 30.75
N GLN A 370 -29.29 8.74 30.86
CA GLN A 370 -29.73 7.44 30.41
C GLN A 370 -30.43 7.53 29.05
N MET A 371 -29.97 6.74 28.09
CA MET A 371 -30.63 6.61 26.81
C MET A 371 -32.01 5.96 27.00
N GLY A 372 -33.03 6.52 26.35
CA GLY A 372 -34.41 6.09 26.47
C GLY A 372 -35.19 6.74 27.65
N ARG A 373 -34.49 7.26 28.68
CA ARG A 373 -35.11 8.03 29.78
C ARG A 373 -34.95 9.54 29.57
N ASP A 374 -33.72 10.01 29.36
CA ASP A 374 -33.38 11.43 29.35
C ASP A 374 -33.21 11.98 27.94
N PHE A 375 -32.84 11.12 26.99
CA PHE A 375 -32.66 11.45 25.58
C PHE A 375 -32.87 10.20 24.70
N THR A 376 -32.97 10.43 23.37
CA THR A 376 -33.00 9.37 22.34
C THR A 376 -32.07 9.74 21.20
N ILE A 377 -31.49 8.75 20.55
CA ILE A 377 -30.69 8.91 19.35
C ILE A 377 -31.53 8.41 18.16
N PRO A 378 -31.95 9.33 17.25
CA PRO A 378 -32.80 8.96 16.12
C PRO A 378 -32.03 8.25 14.99
N GLU A 379 -30.71 8.50 14.85
CA GLU A 379 -29.92 8.01 13.73
C GLU A 379 -28.56 7.50 14.23
N TRP A 380 -28.14 6.35 13.69
CA TRP A 380 -26.87 5.70 13.99
C TRP A 380 -26.00 5.66 12.74
N VAL A 381 -24.72 5.99 12.87
CA VAL A 381 -23.76 6.10 11.78
C VAL A 381 -22.43 5.46 12.20
N ASP A 382 -21.67 4.93 11.24
CA ASP A 382 -20.28 4.50 11.44
C ASP A 382 -19.36 5.64 11.01
N VAL A 383 -18.77 6.36 11.96
CA VAL A 383 -17.96 7.55 11.67
C VAL A 383 -16.64 7.62 12.45
N VAL A 384 -16.36 6.69 13.36
CA VAL A 384 -15.11 6.73 14.12
C VAL A 384 -13.98 5.94 13.45
N SER A 385 -12.75 6.40 13.64
CA SER A 385 -11.54 5.66 13.27
C SER A 385 -11.30 4.53 14.25
N ALA A 386 -11.02 3.34 13.73
CA ALA A 386 -10.51 2.23 14.54
C ALA A 386 -9.07 2.51 15.00
N LYS A 387 -8.71 2.03 16.19
CA LYS A 387 -7.37 2.22 16.77
C LYS A 387 -6.83 0.94 17.43
N GLU A 388 -5.58 1.01 17.87
CA GLU A 388 -4.92 -0.03 18.67
C GLU A 388 -5.77 -0.38 19.91
N GLY A 389 -5.99 -1.68 20.12
CA GLY A 389 -6.75 -2.20 21.25
C GLY A 389 -8.26 -2.31 21.04
N ASP A 390 -8.83 -1.72 19.99
CA ASP A 390 -10.23 -1.96 19.62
C ASP A 390 -10.45 -3.43 19.27
N LEU A 391 -11.66 -3.93 19.47
CA LEU A 391 -11.95 -5.33 19.28
C LEU A 391 -12.22 -5.65 17.81
N CYS A 392 -11.60 -6.71 17.35
CA CYS A 392 -11.77 -7.22 16.01
C CYS A 392 -13.25 -7.57 15.74
N PRO A 393 -13.86 -7.10 14.64
CA PRO A 393 -15.25 -7.38 14.30
C PRO A 393 -15.48 -8.88 14.03
N LYS A 394 -14.42 -9.60 13.60
CA LYS A 394 -14.49 -11.02 13.23
C LYS A 394 -14.37 -11.95 14.44
N CYS A 395 -13.44 -11.72 15.36
CA CYS A 395 -13.14 -12.66 16.45
C CYS A 395 -13.24 -12.07 17.87
N GLY A 396 -13.41 -10.74 18.00
CA GLY A 396 -13.55 -10.07 19.30
C GLY A 396 -12.25 -9.91 20.11
N LYS A 397 -11.08 -10.24 19.54
CA LYS A 397 -9.78 -9.98 20.19
C LYS A 397 -9.31 -8.55 19.90
N PRO A 398 -8.45 -7.97 20.76
CA PRO A 398 -7.85 -6.68 20.48
C PRO A 398 -7.10 -6.68 19.14
N MET A 399 -7.23 -5.59 18.40
CA MET A 399 -6.51 -5.36 17.15
C MET A 399 -5.21 -4.62 17.41
N HIS A 400 -4.27 -4.80 16.49
CA HIS A 400 -3.01 -4.09 16.40
C HIS A 400 -3.13 -2.94 15.40
N HIS A 401 -2.40 -1.86 15.64
CA HIS A 401 -2.22 -0.76 14.70
C HIS A 401 -0.87 -0.91 13.99
N ALA A 402 -0.82 -0.59 12.69
CA ALA A 402 0.40 -0.56 11.91
C ALA A 402 0.30 0.50 10.80
N ARG A 403 1.45 0.81 10.20
CA ARG A 403 1.50 1.55 8.94
C ARG A 403 1.85 0.60 7.80
N GLY A 404 1.29 0.87 6.63
CA GLY A 404 1.47 0.03 5.46
C GLY A 404 1.78 0.83 4.19
N ILE A 405 2.51 0.16 3.29
CA ILE A 405 2.75 0.60 1.92
C ILE A 405 1.81 -0.22 1.05
N GLU A 406 0.87 0.41 0.37
CA GLU A 406 0.01 -0.23 -0.63
C GLU A 406 0.88 -0.69 -1.82
N VAL A 407 1.12 -1.99 -1.95
CA VAL A 407 1.90 -2.54 -3.07
C VAL A 407 1.04 -3.01 -4.22
N SER A 408 -0.20 -3.38 -3.94
CA SER A 408 -1.16 -3.83 -4.96
C SER A 408 -2.60 -3.72 -4.47
N GLN A 409 -3.56 -3.69 -5.41
CA GLN A 409 -4.98 -3.56 -5.12
C GLN A 409 -5.82 -4.34 -6.13
N VAL A 410 -6.91 -4.94 -5.67
CA VAL A 410 -7.88 -5.69 -6.49
C VAL A 410 -9.28 -5.10 -6.30
N PHE A 411 -10.01 -4.91 -7.42
CA PHE A 411 -11.33 -4.30 -7.46
C PHE A 411 -12.35 -5.15 -8.21
N GLN A 412 -13.59 -5.14 -7.76
CA GLN A 412 -14.75 -5.49 -8.57
C GLN A 412 -15.41 -4.21 -9.07
N LEU A 413 -15.35 -3.95 -10.38
CA LEU A 413 -15.85 -2.72 -11.02
C LEU A 413 -17.32 -2.80 -11.41
N GLY A 414 -17.90 -4.02 -11.44
CA GLY A 414 -19.24 -4.24 -11.97
C GLY A 414 -19.35 -3.86 -13.45
N THR A 415 -20.41 -3.14 -13.82
CA THR A 415 -20.70 -2.71 -15.20
C THR A 415 -20.30 -1.26 -15.51
N LYS A 416 -19.66 -0.56 -14.57
CA LYS A 416 -19.38 0.89 -14.66
C LYS A 416 -18.79 1.33 -16.01
N TYR A 417 -17.75 0.63 -16.48
CA TYR A 417 -17.07 0.95 -17.74
C TYR A 417 -17.76 0.34 -18.94
N SER A 418 -18.19 -0.91 -18.85
CA SER A 418 -18.85 -1.60 -19.96
C SER A 418 -20.17 -0.93 -20.35
N GLU A 419 -20.99 -0.48 -19.40
CA GLU A 419 -22.22 0.28 -19.67
C GLU A 419 -21.92 1.66 -20.28
N SER A 420 -21.04 2.43 -19.67
CA SER A 420 -20.74 3.80 -20.14
C SER A 420 -20.11 3.81 -21.54
N MET A 421 -19.34 2.79 -21.88
CA MET A 421 -18.64 2.66 -23.17
C MET A 421 -19.40 1.78 -24.17
N GLY A 422 -20.57 1.22 -23.83
CA GLY A 422 -21.37 0.37 -24.70
C GLY A 422 -20.69 -0.96 -25.05
N ALA A 423 -19.89 -1.51 -24.13
CA ALA A 423 -19.21 -2.80 -24.31
C ALA A 423 -20.12 -3.95 -23.84
N THR A 424 -20.66 -4.72 -24.80
CA THR A 424 -21.66 -5.76 -24.55
C THR A 424 -21.29 -7.08 -25.22
N PHE A 425 -21.90 -8.16 -24.73
CA PHE A 425 -21.84 -9.51 -25.32
C PHE A 425 -23.26 -10.11 -25.37
N ALA A 426 -23.48 -11.03 -26.29
CA ALA A 426 -24.72 -11.83 -26.33
C ALA A 426 -24.67 -12.95 -25.29
N ASP A 427 -25.64 -12.98 -24.36
CA ASP A 427 -25.81 -14.06 -23.39
C ASP A 427 -26.36 -15.37 -24.02
N GLU A 428 -26.70 -16.38 -23.22
CA GLU A 428 -27.23 -17.68 -23.68
C GLU A 428 -28.55 -17.56 -24.44
N ASP A 429 -29.34 -16.54 -24.09
CA ASP A 429 -30.64 -16.25 -24.73
C ASP A 429 -30.51 -15.29 -25.92
N GLY A 430 -29.29 -14.89 -26.28
CA GLY A 430 -29.00 -13.92 -27.34
C GLY A 430 -29.34 -12.48 -26.99
N VAL A 431 -29.46 -12.15 -25.68
CA VAL A 431 -29.69 -10.82 -25.18
C VAL A 431 -28.34 -10.13 -24.96
N GLU A 432 -28.22 -8.89 -25.46
CA GLU A 432 -27.04 -8.05 -25.22
C GLU A 432 -26.96 -7.63 -23.76
N ARG A 433 -25.81 -7.92 -23.10
CA ARG A 433 -25.51 -7.55 -21.71
C ARG A 433 -24.15 -6.89 -21.60
N PRO A 434 -23.97 -5.91 -20.70
CA PRO A 434 -22.65 -5.36 -20.41
C PRO A 434 -21.77 -6.40 -19.71
N PHE A 435 -20.46 -6.34 -19.95
CA PHE A 435 -19.50 -7.15 -19.20
C PHE A 435 -19.48 -6.77 -17.73
N LEU A 436 -19.36 -7.76 -16.85
CA LEU A 436 -18.96 -7.55 -15.48
C LEU A 436 -17.42 -7.53 -15.42
N MET A 437 -16.85 -6.45 -14.91
CA MET A 437 -15.41 -6.18 -14.97
C MET A 437 -14.77 -6.20 -13.59
N GLY A 438 -13.53 -6.70 -13.55
CA GLY A 438 -12.59 -6.51 -12.45
C GLY A 438 -11.36 -5.75 -12.92
N CYS A 439 -10.66 -5.09 -11.98
CA CYS A 439 -9.40 -4.39 -12.23
C CYS A 439 -8.42 -4.75 -11.12
N TYR A 440 -7.16 -5.05 -11.48
CA TYR A 440 -6.19 -5.60 -10.55
C TYR A 440 -4.81 -5.00 -10.83
N GLY A 441 -4.29 -4.19 -9.89
CA GLY A 441 -3.07 -3.43 -10.06
C GLY A 441 -1.95 -3.82 -9.10
N ILE A 442 -0.70 -3.90 -9.58
CA ILE A 442 0.52 -4.02 -8.79
C ILE A 442 1.46 -2.90 -9.16
N GLY A 443 1.86 -2.09 -8.19
CA GLY A 443 2.91 -1.07 -8.36
C GLY A 443 4.29 -1.72 -8.36
N VAL A 444 4.82 -2.13 -9.53
CA VAL A 444 6.11 -2.84 -9.64
C VAL A 444 7.25 -2.02 -9.05
N SER A 445 7.33 -0.73 -9.39
CA SER A 445 8.34 0.18 -8.84
C SER A 445 8.19 0.35 -7.33
N ARG A 446 6.95 0.44 -6.84
CA ARG A 446 6.63 0.58 -5.40
C ARG A 446 6.95 -0.71 -4.64
N MET A 447 6.75 -1.88 -5.25
CA MET A 447 7.15 -3.18 -4.69
C MET A 447 8.65 -3.21 -4.40
N VAL A 448 9.50 -2.69 -5.29
CA VAL A 448 10.95 -2.58 -5.04
C VAL A 448 11.25 -1.71 -3.83
N SER A 449 10.56 -0.58 -3.64
CA SER A 449 10.71 0.22 -2.43
C SER A 449 10.26 -0.52 -1.17
N ALA A 450 9.14 -1.23 -1.22
CA ALA A 450 8.62 -2.01 -0.09
C ALA A 450 9.58 -3.15 0.30
N ILE A 451 10.19 -3.82 -0.67
CA ILE A 451 11.25 -4.81 -0.42
C ILE A 451 12.40 -4.17 0.37
N VAL A 452 12.89 -3.01 -0.09
CA VAL A 452 14.01 -2.33 0.60
C VAL A 452 13.60 -1.82 1.98
N GLU A 453 12.37 -1.34 2.20
CA GLU A 453 11.90 -0.94 3.53
C GLU A 453 11.84 -2.11 4.52
N GLN A 454 11.53 -3.32 4.06
CA GLN A 454 11.49 -4.52 4.91
C GLN A 454 12.84 -5.24 5.02
N HIS A 455 13.76 -5.04 4.05
CA HIS A 455 15.02 -5.75 3.93
C HIS A 455 16.21 -4.81 3.86
N ASN A 456 16.56 -4.22 4.98
CA ASN A 456 17.73 -3.34 5.12
C ASN A 456 18.34 -3.44 6.52
N ASP A 457 19.56 -2.94 6.65
CA ASP A 457 20.22 -2.68 7.92
C ASP A 457 21.01 -1.34 7.87
N GLU A 458 21.76 -1.05 8.89
CA GLU A 458 22.59 0.18 9.01
C GLU A 458 23.66 0.30 7.90
N ASN A 459 24.04 -0.82 7.24
CA ASN A 459 25.09 -0.88 6.23
C ASN A 459 24.54 -0.77 4.80
N GLY A 460 23.27 -1.13 4.57
CA GLY A 460 22.65 -1.08 3.26
C GLY A 460 21.47 -2.03 3.06
N ILE A 461 21.23 -2.39 1.82
CA ILE A 461 20.14 -3.29 1.43
C ILE A 461 20.49 -4.75 1.77
N CYS A 462 19.47 -5.57 2.01
CA CYS A 462 19.57 -7.02 2.22
C CYS A 462 18.62 -7.75 1.26
N TRP A 463 18.96 -7.79 -0.04
CA TRP A 463 18.05 -8.37 -1.04
C TRP A 463 17.69 -9.82 -0.75
N PRO A 464 16.38 -10.19 -0.78
CA PRO A 464 15.98 -11.58 -0.91
C PRO A 464 16.54 -12.20 -2.20
N VAL A 465 16.92 -13.48 -2.17
CA VAL A 465 17.55 -14.15 -3.32
C VAL A 465 16.69 -14.07 -4.59
N CYS A 466 15.39 -14.28 -4.46
CA CYS A 466 14.42 -14.30 -5.57
C CYS A 466 14.44 -13.02 -6.44
N VAL A 467 14.69 -11.85 -5.84
CA VAL A 467 14.67 -10.54 -6.53
C VAL A 467 16.05 -9.86 -6.58
N ALA A 468 17.06 -10.42 -5.95
CA ALA A 468 18.40 -9.85 -5.93
C ALA A 468 18.95 -9.63 -7.35
N PRO A 469 19.61 -8.48 -7.64
CA PRO A 469 20.13 -8.21 -8.98
C PRO A 469 21.23 -9.18 -9.41
N TYR A 470 21.95 -9.74 -8.46
CA TYR A 470 22.85 -10.89 -8.56
C TYR A 470 22.73 -11.66 -7.25
N GLU A 471 23.02 -12.97 -7.28
CA GLU A 471 22.88 -13.84 -6.12
C GLU A 471 24.15 -13.89 -5.27
N VAL A 472 25.30 -13.79 -5.97
CA VAL A 472 26.63 -13.90 -5.35
C VAL A 472 27.52 -12.75 -5.83
N GLU A 473 28.21 -12.12 -4.87
CA GLU A 473 29.33 -11.23 -5.16
C GLU A 473 30.66 -11.91 -4.82
N VAL A 474 31.55 -12.01 -5.79
CA VAL A 474 32.92 -12.48 -5.55
C VAL A 474 33.83 -11.27 -5.31
N VAL A 475 34.41 -11.20 -4.10
CA VAL A 475 35.18 -10.06 -3.60
C VAL A 475 36.64 -10.49 -3.35
N PRO A 476 37.52 -10.46 -4.37
CA PRO A 476 38.95 -10.62 -4.18
C PRO A 476 39.53 -9.41 -3.44
N LEU A 477 40.22 -9.63 -2.33
CA LEU A 477 40.81 -8.55 -1.52
C LEU A 477 41.99 -7.86 -2.19
N ASN A 478 42.63 -8.52 -3.15
CA ASN A 478 43.70 -7.93 -3.96
C ASN A 478 43.71 -8.53 -5.37
N VAL A 479 43.27 -7.75 -6.35
CA VAL A 479 43.25 -8.14 -7.78
C VAL A 479 44.65 -8.18 -8.42
N GLY A 480 45.66 -7.60 -7.79
CA GLY A 480 47.06 -7.64 -8.24
C GLY A 480 47.88 -8.80 -7.65
N ASP A 481 47.27 -9.67 -6.84
CA ASP A 481 47.96 -10.82 -6.25
C ASP A 481 47.85 -12.04 -7.17
N ASP A 482 49.02 -12.62 -7.53
CA ASP A 482 49.14 -13.74 -8.49
C ASP A 482 48.46 -15.04 -7.98
N LEU A 483 48.09 -15.11 -6.71
CA LEU A 483 47.40 -16.25 -6.12
C LEU A 483 45.87 -15.98 -6.03
N VAL A 484 45.47 -14.79 -5.56
CA VAL A 484 44.08 -14.47 -5.27
C VAL A 484 43.27 -14.22 -6.57
N TRP A 485 43.84 -13.51 -7.51
CA TRP A 485 43.13 -13.11 -8.73
C TRP A 485 42.74 -14.30 -9.62
N PRO A 486 43.66 -15.24 -9.95
CA PRO A 486 43.29 -16.42 -10.74
C PRO A 486 42.20 -17.27 -10.07
N GLU A 487 42.26 -17.41 -8.74
CA GLU A 487 41.25 -18.15 -7.99
C GLU A 487 39.89 -17.43 -8.01
N ALA A 488 39.85 -16.09 -7.90
CA ALA A 488 38.62 -15.34 -8.01
C ALA A 488 37.96 -15.51 -9.41
N GLN A 489 38.79 -15.55 -10.45
CA GLN A 489 38.29 -15.82 -11.80
C GLN A 489 37.75 -17.24 -11.95
N ARG A 490 38.48 -18.24 -11.42
CA ARG A 490 38.06 -19.64 -11.43
C ARG A 490 36.74 -19.83 -10.70
N VAL A 491 36.65 -19.36 -9.46
CA VAL A 491 35.42 -19.42 -8.65
C VAL A 491 34.24 -18.75 -9.36
N THR A 492 34.44 -17.55 -9.93
CA THR A 492 33.41 -16.83 -10.69
C THR A 492 32.93 -17.64 -11.90
N ASP A 493 33.87 -18.22 -12.67
CA ASP A 493 33.54 -19.04 -13.84
C ASP A 493 32.77 -20.31 -13.43
N GLU A 494 33.15 -20.98 -12.32
CA GLU A 494 32.50 -22.19 -11.80
C GLU A 494 31.08 -21.88 -11.27
N LEU A 495 30.90 -20.84 -10.45
CA LEU A 495 29.58 -20.40 -9.97
C LEU A 495 28.66 -20.06 -11.14
N SER A 496 29.18 -19.31 -12.11
CA SER A 496 28.42 -18.97 -13.34
C SER A 496 28.10 -20.19 -14.20
N ALA A 497 28.95 -21.22 -14.23
CA ALA A 497 28.69 -22.48 -14.92
C ALA A 497 27.61 -23.32 -14.23
N ALA A 498 27.47 -23.16 -12.92
CA ALA A 498 26.42 -23.76 -12.10
C ALA A 498 25.10 -22.97 -12.11
N ASP A 499 24.93 -22.06 -13.05
CA ASP A 499 23.72 -21.23 -13.24
C ASP A 499 23.46 -20.23 -12.11
N LEU A 500 24.48 -19.84 -11.34
CA LEU A 500 24.38 -18.76 -10.38
C LEU A 500 24.67 -17.41 -11.04
N GLU A 501 23.94 -16.37 -10.64
CA GLU A 501 24.14 -15.00 -11.12
C GLU A 501 25.22 -14.30 -10.28
N VAL A 502 26.37 -14.03 -10.90
CA VAL A 502 27.57 -13.59 -10.17
C VAL A 502 27.99 -12.17 -10.58
N LEU A 503 28.29 -11.35 -9.57
CA LEU A 503 29.01 -10.09 -9.70
C LEU A 503 30.44 -10.27 -9.23
N LEU A 504 31.45 -9.99 -10.07
CA LEU A 504 32.87 -10.04 -9.68
C LEU A 504 33.39 -8.62 -9.44
N ASP A 505 33.82 -8.32 -8.22
CA ASP A 505 34.49 -7.04 -7.94
C ASP A 505 35.96 -7.06 -8.35
N ASP A 506 36.19 -6.78 -9.64
CA ASP A 506 37.50 -6.74 -10.27
C ASP A 506 38.20 -5.37 -10.13
N ARG A 507 37.68 -4.45 -9.32
CA ARG A 507 38.27 -3.12 -9.11
C ARG A 507 39.54 -3.20 -8.26
N SER A 508 40.50 -2.33 -8.54
CA SER A 508 41.72 -2.17 -7.75
C SER A 508 41.50 -1.23 -6.57
N GLU A 509 40.45 -1.52 -5.76
CA GLU A 509 40.08 -0.74 -4.58
C GLU A 509 40.59 -1.40 -3.29
N ARG A 510 40.63 -0.60 -2.19
CA ARG A 510 40.96 -1.12 -0.87
C ARG A 510 39.84 -2.04 -0.37
N PRO A 511 40.16 -3.11 0.41
CA PRO A 511 39.15 -4.03 0.92
C PRO A 511 37.98 -3.34 1.63
N GLY A 512 38.25 -2.31 2.45
CA GLY A 512 37.18 -1.56 3.14
C GLY A 512 36.21 -0.82 2.21
N VAL A 513 36.65 -0.38 1.02
CA VAL A 513 35.75 0.23 0.01
C VAL A 513 34.91 -0.85 -0.64
N LYS A 514 35.50 -2.00 -1.00
CA LYS A 514 34.77 -3.14 -1.58
C LYS A 514 33.68 -3.65 -0.64
N PHE A 515 34.01 -3.82 0.64
CA PHE A 515 33.04 -4.27 1.64
C PHE A 515 31.91 -3.25 1.85
N ALA A 516 32.23 -1.95 1.90
CA ALA A 516 31.21 -0.92 2.05
C ALA A 516 30.25 -0.88 0.84
N ASP A 517 30.75 -1.02 -0.39
CA ASP A 517 29.92 -1.10 -1.59
C ASP A 517 29.11 -2.40 -1.64
N ALA A 518 29.72 -3.54 -1.27
CA ALA A 518 29.06 -4.85 -1.25
C ALA A 518 27.92 -4.90 -0.23
N ASP A 519 28.13 -4.34 0.96
CA ASP A 519 27.09 -4.27 1.99
C ASP A 519 26.01 -3.26 1.61
N LEU A 520 26.36 -2.13 0.98
CA LEU A 520 25.40 -1.13 0.51
C LEU A 520 24.50 -1.64 -0.62
N ILE A 521 25.09 -2.29 -1.64
CA ILE A 521 24.36 -2.92 -2.74
C ILE A 521 23.52 -4.09 -2.24
N GLY A 522 24.05 -4.87 -1.32
CA GLY A 522 23.32 -5.85 -0.53
C GLY A 522 23.01 -7.17 -1.22
N LEU A 523 23.93 -7.70 -2.05
CA LEU A 523 23.73 -9.01 -2.66
C LEU A 523 23.69 -10.12 -1.61
N PRO A 524 22.85 -11.16 -1.76
CA PRO A 524 22.60 -12.17 -0.71
C PRO A 524 23.83 -12.86 -0.17
N TRP A 525 24.78 -13.21 -1.04
CA TRP A 525 25.99 -13.94 -0.68
C TRP A 525 27.24 -13.25 -1.17
N GLN A 526 28.23 -13.07 -0.29
CA GLN A 526 29.53 -12.50 -0.59
C GLN A 526 30.60 -13.59 -0.44
N VAL A 527 31.34 -13.90 -1.50
CA VAL A 527 32.48 -14.81 -1.50
C VAL A 527 33.76 -14.00 -1.42
N ILE A 528 34.37 -13.97 -0.26
CA ILE A 528 35.56 -13.16 0.05
C ILE A 528 36.81 -14.00 -0.11
N LEU A 529 37.70 -13.57 -1.01
CA LEU A 529 38.94 -14.28 -1.32
C LEU A 529 40.15 -13.45 -0.86
N GLY A 530 40.73 -13.87 0.25
CA GLY A 530 41.98 -13.35 0.80
C GLY A 530 43.13 -14.30 0.58
N LYS A 531 44.39 -13.80 0.58
CA LYS A 531 45.59 -14.58 0.33
C LYS A 531 45.76 -15.75 1.30
N ARG A 532 45.35 -15.60 2.56
CA ARG A 532 45.44 -16.67 3.57
C ARG A 532 44.46 -17.78 3.27
N GLY A 533 43.18 -17.46 3.08
CA GLY A 533 42.14 -18.44 2.79
C GLY A 533 42.44 -19.23 1.52
N VAL A 534 42.86 -18.56 0.44
CA VAL A 534 43.23 -19.19 -0.83
C VAL A 534 44.38 -20.19 -0.64
N LYS A 535 45.42 -19.86 0.18
CA LYS A 535 46.51 -20.80 0.53
C LYS A 535 46.02 -21.99 1.32
N GLU A 536 45.02 -21.84 2.14
CA GLU A 536 44.40 -22.89 2.95
C GLU A 536 43.33 -23.67 2.18
N GLY A 537 43.06 -23.32 0.91
CA GLY A 537 42.03 -23.93 0.07
C GLY A 537 40.59 -23.57 0.50
N LYS A 538 40.39 -22.42 1.12
CA LYS A 538 39.11 -21.97 1.66
C LYS A 538 38.73 -20.58 1.16
N ALA A 539 37.42 -20.35 1.00
CA ALA A 539 36.80 -19.05 0.83
C ALA A 539 36.00 -18.66 2.08
N GLU A 540 36.05 -17.40 2.48
CA GLU A 540 35.15 -16.87 3.47
C GLU A 540 33.84 -16.47 2.74
N VAL A 541 32.70 -17.02 3.16
CA VAL A 541 31.39 -16.72 2.61
C VAL A 541 30.57 -16.00 3.66
N LYS A 542 30.04 -14.82 3.31
CA LYS A 542 29.17 -14.03 4.18
C LYS A 542 27.74 -14.05 3.66
N CYS A 543 26.78 -14.40 4.51
CA CYS A 543 25.36 -14.16 4.28
C CYS A 543 25.05 -12.70 4.58
N ARG A 544 24.50 -11.95 3.61
CA ARG A 544 24.24 -10.53 3.79
C ARG A 544 23.12 -10.26 4.81
N ALA A 545 22.05 -11.07 4.77
CA ALA A 545 20.89 -10.89 5.62
C ALA A 545 21.16 -11.12 7.11
N THR A 546 21.98 -12.12 7.45
CA THR A 546 22.27 -12.47 8.86
C THR A 546 23.62 -11.95 9.35
N GLY A 547 24.52 -11.57 8.44
CA GLY A 547 25.91 -11.22 8.74
C GLY A 547 26.79 -12.42 9.10
N GLU A 548 26.24 -13.64 9.09
CA GLU A 548 26.98 -14.87 9.38
C GLU A 548 28.08 -15.12 8.36
N ARG A 549 29.22 -15.66 8.84
CA ARG A 549 30.38 -15.96 8.02
C ARG A 549 30.76 -17.43 8.15
N PHE A 550 31.15 -18.01 7.02
CA PHE A 550 31.48 -19.43 6.89
C PHE A 550 32.82 -19.58 6.18
N ASP A 551 33.68 -20.44 6.69
CA ASP A 551 34.91 -20.89 6.02
C ASP A 551 34.58 -22.13 5.18
N VAL A 552 34.38 -21.95 3.88
CA VAL A 552 33.97 -23.04 2.96
C VAL A 552 35.15 -23.52 2.14
N PRO A 553 35.40 -24.85 2.06
CA PRO A 553 36.40 -25.40 1.14
C PRO A 553 36.11 -24.99 -0.30
N MET A 554 37.14 -24.57 -1.05
CA MET A 554 36.94 -24.00 -2.40
C MET A 554 36.43 -25.02 -3.41
N ASP A 555 36.66 -26.31 -3.19
CA ASP A 555 36.14 -27.42 -4.00
C ASP A 555 34.67 -27.75 -3.69
N GLU A 556 34.13 -27.35 -2.54
CA GLU A 556 32.76 -27.52 -2.13
C GLU A 556 31.90 -26.23 -2.34
N LEU A 557 32.56 -25.11 -2.66
CA LEU A 557 31.92 -23.77 -2.65
C LEU A 557 30.70 -23.69 -3.56
N VAL A 558 30.77 -24.24 -4.76
CA VAL A 558 29.68 -24.22 -5.74
C VAL A 558 28.45 -24.97 -5.22
N SER A 559 28.67 -26.22 -4.74
CA SER A 559 27.57 -27.03 -4.18
C SER A 559 26.98 -26.39 -2.93
N TRP A 560 27.85 -25.89 -2.04
CA TRP A 560 27.46 -25.24 -0.79
C TRP A 560 26.55 -24.00 -1.02
N LEU A 561 26.89 -23.16 -2.00
CA LEU A 561 26.08 -21.99 -2.38
C LEU A 561 24.81 -22.40 -3.14
N SER A 562 24.89 -23.35 -4.07
CA SER A 562 23.74 -23.80 -4.84
C SER A 562 22.64 -24.39 -3.96
N GLU A 563 23.00 -25.18 -2.94
CA GLU A 563 22.07 -25.77 -1.97
C GLU A 563 21.29 -24.71 -1.17
N ARG A 564 21.83 -23.49 -1.02
CA ARG A 564 21.23 -22.38 -0.27
C ARG A 564 20.50 -21.39 -1.16
N ILE A 565 20.98 -21.18 -2.37
CA ILE A 565 20.44 -20.16 -3.28
C ILE A 565 19.27 -20.71 -4.10
N VAL A 566 19.41 -21.92 -4.68
CA VAL A 566 18.41 -22.44 -5.60
C VAL A 566 17.01 -22.61 -4.98
N PRO A 567 16.88 -23.09 -3.73
CA PRO A 567 15.56 -23.18 -3.08
C PRO A 567 14.88 -21.83 -2.80
N GLU A 568 15.66 -20.75 -2.70
CA GLU A 568 15.15 -19.39 -2.39
C GLU A 568 14.80 -18.59 -3.65
N ARG A 569 14.94 -19.16 -4.85
CA ARG A 569 14.55 -18.53 -6.11
C ARG A 569 13.04 -18.63 -6.40
N ALA A 570 12.37 -19.57 -5.76
CA ALA A 570 10.99 -19.98 -6.05
C ALA A 570 9.95 -19.07 -5.37
#